data_aae67521feacf8f65c5f4ffdb8f284fd
#
_entry.id   aae67521feacf8f65c5f4ffdb8f284fd
#
_cell.length_a   1.000
_cell.length_b   1.000
_cell.length_c   1.000
_cell.angle_alpha   90.00
_cell.angle_beta   90.00
_cell.angle_gamma   90.00
#
_symmetry.space_group_name_H-M   'P 1'
#
loop_
_entity.id
_entity.type
_entity.pdbx_description
1 polymer ?
#
loop_
_entity_poly.entity_id
_entity_poly.type
_entity_poly.pdbx_seq_one_letter_code
_entity_poly.pdbx_strand_id
1 'polypeptide(L)'
;MMEDGKEPVYASKAKPWLKYYDEKYIHQSVPECSAFALVCRNNERHLGDTALEYYGRKFSYADLIVQIKKTAAALQALGVKKGDIITVVSVMTPEVVYTFYAADLLGATLNLVDPRYSAEGIREYIEEVESRLLICLNVVYPRCHQAAKRTSVERVVVLSPADSLPLAKAVGYKLTEPDKNRYASNVLRWKDFIAAGKGHSPAAVPYDPQHTCVVVHTGGTTGSPKGVMLTDDCFNALAQEFAAQSRLFHRGQKLLNVMPPFIAYGYSCGIHMPLVMGLHIIIIPNLDPEKLGALVWKYKPEHMFGVPTHYQQLAADPLLKNKDLSFIRNYAAGGDSLSLGAEQTVNQFLKAHGVEFPLAKGYGMTEVSSAATIAAGNVTKPGSVGIPMVNTVVSIFEPGTETELPIGQRGEICICTPTAMKGYYNKPEETAYLLRRHADGQLWAHTGDIGSMDEDGFVYLDARIKRIIIRHDGFKVFPSMIENVISRHPAVH
;
A
#
# COMPACT_ATOMS: atom_id res chain seq x y z
N MET A 1 -6.62 10.50 40.46
CA MET A 1 -6.21 11.77 41.10
C MET A 1 -5.56 12.58 40.01
N MET A 2 -6.16 13.72 39.63
CA MET A 2 -5.55 14.64 38.66
C MET A 2 -4.47 15.39 39.43
N GLU A 3 -3.21 15.17 39.09
CA GLU A 3 -2.09 15.99 39.53
C GLU A 3 -1.94 17.18 38.58
N ASP A 4 -1.77 18.36 39.18
CA ASP A 4 -1.49 19.65 38.59
C ASP A 4 -2.50 20.23 37.59
N GLY A 5 -3.23 21.25 38.02
CA GLY A 5 -4.12 22.21 37.38
C GLY A 5 -3.82 22.69 35.93
N LYS A 6 -3.24 21.84 35.09
CA LYS A 6 -3.07 22.08 33.65
C LYS A 6 -4.36 21.70 32.93
N GLU A 7 -4.84 22.58 32.06
CA GLU A 7 -5.94 22.26 31.18
C GLU A 7 -5.61 21.03 30.31
N PRO A 8 -6.59 20.14 30.06
CA PRO A 8 -6.39 18.96 29.23
C PRO A 8 -6.01 19.34 27.78
N VAL A 9 -4.92 18.78 27.29
CA VAL A 9 -4.43 19.01 25.91
C VAL A 9 -4.93 17.92 25.00
N TYR A 10 -5.63 18.29 23.93
CA TYR A 10 -6.21 17.39 22.94
C TYR A 10 -5.39 17.38 21.66
N ALA A 11 -5.13 16.19 21.13
CA ALA A 11 -4.27 16.01 19.97
C ALA A 11 -4.84 16.66 18.69
N SER A 12 -6.17 16.62 18.50
CA SER A 12 -6.85 17.23 17.35
C SER A 12 -6.61 18.76 17.26
N LYS A 13 -6.42 19.42 18.41
CA LYS A 13 -6.20 20.87 18.50
C LYS A 13 -4.72 21.24 18.55
N ALA A 14 -3.96 20.57 19.40
CA ALA A 14 -2.55 20.91 19.66
C ALA A 14 -1.61 20.47 18.53
N LYS A 15 -1.90 19.35 17.88
CA LYS A 15 -1.11 18.77 16.78
C LYS A 15 0.41 18.79 17.04
N PRO A 16 0.89 18.24 18.16
CA PRO A 16 2.29 18.40 18.62
C PRO A 16 3.32 17.83 17.65
N TRP A 17 2.93 16.94 16.74
CA TRP A 17 3.80 16.37 15.70
C TRP A 17 4.16 17.34 14.58
N LEU A 18 3.41 18.44 14.38
CA LEU A 18 3.69 19.37 13.29
C LEU A 18 5.05 20.05 13.41
N LYS A 19 5.63 20.12 14.62
CA LYS A 19 7.00 20.62 14.84
C LYS A 19 8.10 19.84 14.10
N TYR A 20 7.80 18.62 13.63
CA TYR A 20 8.73 17.78 12.89
C TYR A 20 8.66 17.96 11.36
N TYR A 21 7.69 18.77 10.88
CA TYR A 21 7.49 19.05 9.47
C TYR A 21 7.90 20.47 9.11
N ASP A 22 8.43 20.66 7.91
CA ASP A 22 8.68 22.00 7.37
C ASP A 22 7.32 22.69 7.09
N GLU A 23 7.20 23.96 7.45
CA GLU A 23 5.95 24.74 7.34
C GLU A 23 5.31 24.73 5.95
N LYS A 24 6.15 24.70 4.89
CA LYS A 24 5.70 24.64 3.51
C LYS A 24 4.82 23.41 3.18
N TYR A 25 4.90 22.33 3.96
CA TYR A 25 4.09 21.11 3.76
C TYR A 25 2.80 21.11 4.55
N ILE A 26 2.72 21.90 5.65
CA ILE A 26 1.59 21.87 6.59
C ILE A 26 0.29 22.39 5.97
N HIS A 27 0.39 23.27 4.97
CA HIS A 27 -0.75 23.96 4.34
C HIS A 27 -0.97 23.58 2.87
N GLN A 28 -0.37 22.50 2.43
CA GLN A 28 -0.55 22.06 1.04
C GLN A 28 -1.90 21.36 0.85
N SER A 29 -2.68 21.85 -0.11
CA SER A 29 -3.89 21.15 -0.58
C SER A 29 -3.54 19.90 -1.36
N VAL A 30 -4.41 18.90 -1.30
CA VAL A 30 -4.30 17.70 -2.16
C VAL A 30 -4.37 18.11 -3.64
N PRO A 31 -3.51 17.57 -4.50
CA PRO A 31 -3.54 17.89 -5.94
C PRO A 31 -4.86 17.44 -6.59
N GLU A 32 -5.63 18.37 -7.15
CA GLU A 32 -6.90 18.10 -7.86
C GLU A 32 -6.61 17.58 -9.28
N CYS A 33 -6.24 16.31 -9.38
CA CYS A 33 -5.98 15.64 -10.66
C CYS A 33 -6.01 14.11 -10.47
N SER A 34 -6.14 13.38 -11.59
CA SER A 34 -6.04 11.91 -11.53
C SER A 34 -4.63 11.45 -11.12
N ALA A 35 -4.53 10.23 -10.62
CA ALA A 35 -3.26 9.63 -10.20
C ALA A 35 -2.26 9.61 -11.37
N PHE A 36 -2.71 9.27 -12.59
CA PHE A 36 -1.86 9.30 -13.78
C PHE A 36 -1.39 10.69 -14.13
N ALA A 37 -2.27 11.70 -14.04
CA ALA A 37 -1.91 13.08 -14.33
C ALA A 37 -0.85 13.61 -13.37
N LEU A 38 -0.91 13.23 -12.07
CA LEU A 38 0.10 13.63 -11.09
C LEU A 38 1.48 13.03 -11.43
N VAL A 39 1.53 11.72 -11.77
CA VAL A 39 2.77 11.08 -12.21
C VAL A 39 3.35 11.77 -13.44
N CYS A 40 2.52 12.08 -14.45
CA CYS A 40 2.98 12.79 -15.66
C CYS A 40 3.53 14.17 -15.33
N ARG A 41 2.80 14.98 -14.56
CA ARG A 41 3.16 16.35 -14.19
C ARG A 41 4.49 16.42 -13.45
N ASN A 42 4.69 15.53 -12.47
CA ASN A 42 5.88 15.55 -11.62
C ASN A 42 7.14 15.04 -12.35
N ASN A 43 6.98 14.34 -13.48
CA ASN A 43 8.08 13.76 -14.23
C ASN A 43 8.26 14.35 -15.64
N GLU A 44 7.52 15.39 -16.05
CA GLU A 44 7.54 15.97 -17.39
C GLU A 44 8.95 16.40 -17.87
N ARG A 45 9.79 16.86 -16.94
CA ARG A 45 11.18 17.27 -17.20
C ARG A 45 12.21 16.16 -17.02
N HIS A 46 11.77 14.95 -16.68
CA HIS A 46 12.60 13.83 -16.28
C HIS A 46 12.21 12.52 -16.98
N LEU A 47 11.67 12.63 -18.19
CA LEU A 47 11.16 11.49 -18.95
C LEU A 47 12.20 10.41 -19.25
N GLY A 48 13.50 10.78 -19.26
CA GLY A 48 14.61 9.84 -19.46
C GLY A 48 15.01 9.06 -18.22
N ASP A 49 14.59 9.48 -17.01
CA ASP A 49 14.91 8.77 -15.77
C ASP A 49 14.26 7.39 -15.76
N THR A 50 14.89 6.43 -15.09
CA THR A 50 14.31 5.09 -14.93
C THR A 50 13.14 5.14 -13.96
N ALA A 51 11.95 4.72 -14.42
CA ALA A 51 10.75 4.58 -13.60
C ALA A 51 10.65 3.16 -13.00
N LEU A 52 10.77 2.13 -13.84
CA LEU A 52 10.62 0.74 -13.43
C LEU A 52 11.84 -0.09 -13.85
N GLU A 53 12.17 -1.07 -13.03
CA GLU A 53 13.10 -2.15 -13.38
C GLU A 53 12.45 -3.51 -13.07
N TYR A 54 12.48 -4.41 -14.06
CA TYR A 54 11.91 -5.74 -13.95
C TYR A 54 12.92 -6.78 -14.41
N TYR A 55 13.49 -7.52 -13.48
CA TYR A 55 14.53 -8.52 -13.72
C TYR A 55 15.73 -8.02 -14.54
N GLY A 56 16.06 -6.74 -14.41
CA GLY A 56 17.19 -6.08 -15.09
C GLY A 56 16.81 -5.34 -16.38
N ARG A 57 15.54 -5.45 -16.85
CA ARG A 57 15.02 -4.57 -17.90
C ARG A 57 14.52 -3.28 -17.26
N LYS A 58 15.04 -2.17 -17.74
CA LYS A 58 14.66 -0.83 -17.28
C LYS A 58 13.68 -0.19 -18.25
N PHE A 59 12.73 0.53 -17.69
CA PHE A 59 11.75 1.35 -18.40
C PHE A 59 11.87 2.78 -17.89
N SER A 60 12.08 3.73 -18.80
CA SER A 60 12.07 5.15 -18.47
C SER A 60 10.65 5.63 -18.15
N TYR A 61 10.52 6.84 -17.58
CA TYR A 61 9.20 7.49 -17.43
C TYR A 61 8.51 7.68 -18.79
N ALA A 62 9.28 7.98 -19.86
CA ALA A 62 8.74 8.03 -21.22
C ALA A 62 8.17 6.67 -21.65
N ASP A 63 8.92 5.58 -21.44
CA ASP A 63 8.47 4.22 -21.75
C ASP A 63 7.21 3.87 -20.98
N LEU A 64 7.18 4.16 -19.67
CA LEU A 64 6.04 3.93 -18.79
C LEU A 64 4.78 4.61 -19.34
N ILE A 65 4.85 5.91 -19.64
CA ILE A 65 3.73 6.68 -20.17
C ILE A 65 3.24 6.12 -21.52
N VAL A 66 4.17 5.73 -22.39
CA VAL A 66 3.83 5.11 -23.69
C VAL A 66 3.10 3.79 -23.49
N GLN A 67 3.56 2.93 -22.57
CA GLN A 67 2.89 1.64 -22.30
C GLN A 67 1.51 1.85 -21.67
N ILE A 68 1.37 2.80 -20.76
CA ILE A 68 0.07 3.16 -20.16
C ILE A 68 -0.92 3.59 -21.25
N LYS A 69 -0.52 4.49 -22.14
CA LYS A 69 -1.38 4.96 -23.25
C LYS A 69 -1.76 3.82 -24.22
N LYS A 70 -0.83 2.89 -24.52
CA LYS A 70 -1.13 1.71 -25.33
C LYS A 70 -2.12 0.78 -24.63
N THR A 71 -1.98 0.60 -23.34
CA THR A 71 -2.89 -0.21 -22.53
C THR A 71 -4.28 0.42 -22.47
N ALA A 72 -4.37 1.75 -22.31
CA ALA A 72 -5.64 2.48 -22.36
C ALA A 72 -6.33 2.34 -23.73
N ALA A 73 -5.57 2.43 -24.82
CA ALA A 73 -6.09 2.21 -26.17
C ALA A 73 -6.63 0.78 -26.33
N ALA A 74 -5.94 -0.22 -25.76
CA ALA A 74 -6.38 -1.61 -25.80
C ALA A 74 -7.64 -1.85 -24.93
N LEU A 75 -7.72 -1.23 -23.75
CA LEU A 75 -8.93 -1.27 -22.92
C LEU A 75 -10.11 -0.63 -23.62
N GLN A 76 -9.92 0.53 -24.26
CA GLN A 76 -10.94 1.19 -25.06
C GLN A 76 -11.42 0.33 -26.23
N ALA A 77 -10.51 -0.36 -26.90
CA ALA A 77 -10.85 -1.29 -27.99
C ALA A 77 -11.71 -2.49 -27.51
N LEU A 78 -11.59 -2.89 -26.23
CA LEU A 78 -12.46 -3.88 -25.61
C LEU A 78 -13.78 -3.28 -25.07
N GLY A 79 -14.01 -1.98 -25.28
CA GLY A 79 -15.24 -1.29 -24.87
C GLY A 79 -15.23 -0.78 -23.42
N VAL A 80 -14.07 -0.75 -22.77
CA VAL A 80 -13.95 -0.17 -21.42
C VAL A 80 -14.20 1.34 -21.47
N LYS A 81 -15.02 1.81 -20.54
CA LYS A 81 -15.44 3.21 -20.43
C LYS A 81 -15.47 3.65 -18.95
N LYS A 82 -15.69 4.96 -18.73
CA LYS A 82 -15.84 5.54 -17.38
C LYS A 82 -16.90 4.76 -16.58
N GLY A 83 -16.54 4.40 -15.36
CA GLY A 83 -17.38 3.66 -14.41
C GLY A 83 -17.35 2.14 -14.53
N ASP A 84 -16.71 1.58 -15.58
CA ASP A 84 -16.51 0.13 -15.64
C ASP A 84 -15.51 -0.34 -14.60
N ILE A 85 -15.68 -1.58 -14.12
CA ILE A 85 -14.75 -2.22 -13.16
C ILE A 85 -14.02 -3.38 -13.84
N ILE A 86 -12.71 -3.41 -13.70
CA ILE A 86 -11.81 -4.43 -14.26
C ILE A 86 -11.23 -5.25 -13.12
N THR A 87 -11.53 -6.54 -13.06
CA THR A 87 -10.90 -7.42 -12.06
C THR A 87 -9.51 -7.84 -12.52
N VAL A 88 -8.51 -7.68 -11.64
CA VAL A 88 -7.12 -8.06 -11.88
C VAL A 88 -6.66 -9.07 -10.85
N VAL A 89 -6.35 -10.29 -11.29
CA VAL A 89 -5.86 -11.40 -10.46
C VAL A 89 -4.39 -11.64 -10.76
N SER A 90 -3.51 -10.92 -10.08
CA SER A 90 -2.09 -10.91 -10.42
C SER A 90 -1.19 -10.57 -9.23
N VAL A 91 0.10 -10.88 -9.37
CA VAL A 91 1.18 -10.27 -8.59
C VAL A 91 1.64 -8.98 -9.26
N MET A 92 2.51 -8.22 -8.61
CA MET A 92 3.03 -6.98 -9.19
C MET A 92 3.91 -7.27 -10.42
N THR A 93 3.49 -6.77 -11.58
CA THR A 93 4.26 -6.78 -12.83
C THR A 93 4.15 -5.40 -13.50
N PRO A 94 5.02 -5.06 -14.46
CA PRO A 94 4.87 -3.81 -15.21
C PRO A 94 3.50 -3.66 -15.87
N GLU A 95 2.92 -4.76 -16.38
CA GLU A 95 1.60 -4.78 -17.02
C GLU A 95 0.48 -4.39 -16.05
N VAL A 96 0.57 -4.79 -14.78
CA VAL A 96 -0.37 -4.39 -13.74
C VAL A 96 -0.26 -2.90 -13.46
N VAL A 97 0.97 -2.35 -13.43
CA VAL A 97 1.19 -0.90 -13.30
C VAL A 97 0.60 -0.15 -14.48
N TYR A 98 0.83 -0.64 -15.71
CA TYR A 98 0.24 -0.02 -16.91
C TYR A 98 -1.28 -0.06 -16.87
N THR A 99 -1.87 -1.16 -16.44
CA THR A 99 -3.32 -1.35 -16.37
C THR A 99 -3.96 -0.40 -15.37
N PHE A 100 -3.33 -0.18 -14.20
CA PHE A 100 -3.85 0.76 -13.21
C PHE A 100 -3.99 2.16 -13.78
N TYR A 101 -2.92 2.72 -14.29
CA TYR A 101 -2.95 4.08 -14.84
C TYR A 101 -3.73 4.18 -16.16
N ALA A 102 -3.84 3.10 -16.92
CA ALA A 102 -4.68 3.05 -18.11
C ALA A 102 -6.17 3.06 -17.76
N ALA A 103 -6.57 2.34 -16.72
CA ALA A 103 -7.93 2.37 -16.20
C ALA A 103 -8.27 3.76 -15.63
N ASP A 104 -7.37 4.34 -14.83
CA ASP A 104 -7.49 5.71 -14.30
C ASP A 104 -7.67 6.74 -15.44
N LEU A 105 -6.87 6.69 -16.50
CA LEU A 105 -6.99 7.55 -17.66
C LEU A 105 -8.40 7.47 -18.30
N LEU A 106 -9.01 6.29 -18.31
CA LEU A 106 -10.36 6.05 -18.88
C LEU A 106 -11.49 6.28 -17.86
N GLY A 107 -11.18 6.55 -16.58
CA GLY A 107 -12.16 6.65 -15.49
C GLY A 107 -12.79 5.31 -15.13
N ALA A 108 -12.09 4.22 -15.39
CA ALA A 108 -12.46 2.88 -14.95
C ALA A 108 -11.78 2.53 -13.62
N THR A 109 -12.35 1.60 -12.88
CA THR A 109 -11.89 1.15 -11.57
C THR A 109 -11.19 -0.21 -11.69
N LEU A 110 -10.06 -0.41 -11.01
CA LEU A 110 -9.50 -1.75 -10.82
C LEU A 110 -10.04 -2.41 -9.56
N ASN A 111 -10.40 -3.68 -9.66
CA ASN A 111 -10.68 -4.57 -8.55
C ASN A 111 -9.49 -5.53 -8.41
N LEU A 112 -8.66 -5.34 -7.39
CA LEU A 112 -7.41 -6.06 -7.21
C LEU A 112 -7.61 -7.29 -6.31
N VAL A 113 -7.34 -8.48 -6.84
CA VAL A 113 -7.61 -9.75 -6.18
C VAL A 113 -6.33 -10.59 -6.04
N ASP A 114 -6.16 -11.20 -4.88
CA ASP A 114 -5.03 -12.08 -4.59
C ASP A 114 -5.08 -13.35 -5.48
N PRO A 115 -4.05 -13.63 -6.27
CA PRO A 115 -4.00 -14.79 -7.14
C PRO A 115 -3.94 -16.14 -6.40
N ARG A 116 -3.76 -16.14 -5.09
CA ARG A 116 -3.72 -17.36 -4.25
C ARG A 116 -5.11 -17.87 -3.88
N TYR A 117 -6.16 -17.05 -4.02
CA TYR A 117 -7.53 -17.47 -3.74
C TYR A 117 -7.98 -18.66 -4.61
N SER A 118 -8.93 -19.42 -4.11
CA SER A 118 -9.62 -20.48 -4.86
C SER A 118 -10.46 -19.88 -6.00
N ALA A 119 -10.90 -20.71 -6.92
CA ALA A 119 -11.81 -20.27 -8.00
C ALA A 119 -13.11 -19.68 -7.45
N GLU A 120 -13.61 -20.24 -6.33
CA GLU A 120 -14.80 -19.72 -5.66
C GLU A 120 -14.57 -18.34 -5.06
N GLY A 121 -13.47 -18.16 -4.30
CA GLY A 121 -13.13 -16.85 -3.74
C GLY A 121 -12.90 -15.77 -4.82
N ILE A 122 -12.24 -16.13 -5.96
CA ILE A 122 -12.07 -15.20 -7.08
C ILE A 122 -13.44 -14.84 -7.68
N ARG A 123 -14.38 -15.81 -7.77
CA ARG A 123 -15.74 -15.58 -8.29
C ARG A 123 -16.49 -14.56 -7.42
N GLU A 124 -16.48 -14.72 -6.11
CA GLU A 124 -17.12 -13.79 -5.17
C GLU A 124 -16.70 -12.35 -5.41
N TYR A 125 -15.40 -12.11 -5.62
CA TYR A 125 -14.88 -10.76 -5.93
C TYR A 125 -15.29 -10.25 -7.32
N ILE A 126 -15.43 -11.13 -8.32
CA ILE A 126 -15.95 -10.74 -9.64
C ILE A 126 -17.42 -10.36 -9.55
N GLU A 127 -18.22 -11.16 -8.84
CA GLU A 127 -19.67 -10.97 -8.69
C GLU A 127 -19.97 -9.73 -7.82
N GLU A 128 -19.20 -9.47 -6.76
CA GLU A 128 -19.37 -8.29 -5.91
C GLU A 128 -19.36 -6.98 -6.72
N VAL A 129 -18.50 -6.89 -7.73
CA VAL A 129 -18.31 -5.67 -8.53
C VAL A 129 -18.86 -5.79 -9.96
N GLU A 130 -19.48 -6.92 -10.31
CA GLU A 130 -20.05 -7.21 -11.64
C GLU A 130 -19.06 -6.95 -12.81
N SER A 131 -17.81 -7.33 -12.61
CA SER A 131 -16.73 -7.06 -13.56
C SER A 131 -16.93 -7.78 -14.88
N ARG A 132 -16.90 -7.06 -16.01
CA ARG A 132 -17.03 -7.61 -17.37
C ARG A 132 -15.69 -7.99 -18.01
N LEU A 133 -14.58 -7.46 -17.50
CA LEU A 133 -13.22 -7.75 -17.95
C LEU A 133 -12.40 -8.32 -16.80
N LEU A 134 -11.79 -9.48 -17.05
CA LEU A 134 -10.86 -10.12 -16.12
C LEU A 134 -9.45 -10.11 -16.73
N ILE A 135 -8.48 -9.62 -15.99
CA ILE A 135 -7.05 -9.68 -16.32
C ILE A 135 -6.36 -10.59 -15.32
N CYS A 136 -5.64 -11.62 -15.77
CA CYS A 136 -5.00 -12.56 -14.86
C CYS A 136 -3.65 -13.07 -15.38
N LEU A 137 -2.81 -13.58 -14.48
CA LEU A 137 -1.60 -14.29 -14.86
C LEU A 137 -1.93 -15.64 -15.50
N ASN A 138 -1.12 -16.06 -16.49
CA ASN A 138 -1.25 -17.34 -17.16
C ASN A 138 -1.16 -18.54 -16.18
N VAL A 139 -0.36 -18.44 -15.13
CA VAL A 139 -0.19 -19.51 -14.12
C VAL A 139 -1.44 -19.72 -13.25
N VAL A 140 -2.32 -18.72 -13.15
CA VAL A 140 -3.59 -18.82 -12.40
C VAL A 140 -4.80 -18.85 -13.34
N TYR A 141 -4.62 -18.76 -14.63
CA TYR A 141 -5.71 -18.78 -15.63
C TYR A 141 -6.71 -19.93 -15.44
N PRO A 142 -6.31 -21.20 -15.19
CA PRO A 142 -7.29 -22.27 -15.01
C PRO A 142 -8.30 -21.98 -13.89
N ARG A 143 -7.85 -21.44 -12.75
CA ARG A 143 -8.72 -21.03 -11.64
C ARG A 143 -9.57 -19.82 -12.00
N CYS A 144 -8.97 -18.81 -12.63
CA CYS A 144 -9.67 -17.61 -13.10
C CYS A 144 -10.73 -17.96 -14.16
N HIS A 145 -10.43 -18.85 -15.08
CA HIS A 145 -11.40 -19.32 -16.07
C HIS A 145 -12.58 -20.06 -15.42
N GLN A 146 -12.31 -20.87 -14.39
CA GLN A 146 -13.36 -21.53 -13.62
C GLN A 146 -14.20 -20.51 -12.84
N ALA A 147 -13.56 -19.51 -12.21
CA ALA A 147 -14.21 -18.43 -11.48
C ALA A 147 -15.14 -17.62 -12.38
N ALA A 148 -14.69 -17.26 -13.58
CA ALA A 148 -15.44 -16.45 -14.53
C ALA A 148 -16.69 -17.12 -15.13
N LYS A 149 -16.81 -18.46 -15.00
CA LYS A 149 -17.99 -19.17 -15.48
C LYS A 149 -19.26 -18.72 -14.73
N ARG A 150 -20.29 -18.37 -15.48
CA ARG A 150 -21.59 -17.91 -14.96
C ARG A 150 -21.51 -16.58 -14.18
N THR A 151 -20.52 -15.74 -14.46
CA THR A 151 -20.41 -14.36 -13.98
C THR A 151 -20.64 -13.38 -15.14
N SER A 152 -20.54 -12.09 -14.87
CA SER A 152 -20.60 -10.99 -15.84
C SER A 152 -19.39 -10.91 -16.78
N VAL A 153 -18.33 -11.70 -16.58
CA VAL A 153 -17.07 -11.64 -17.38
C VAL A 153 -17.30 -12.04 -18.82
N GLU A 154 -17.12 -11.07 -19.72
CA GLU A 154 -17.23 -11.26 -21.18
C GLU A 154 -15.87 -11.57 -21.84
N ARG A 155 -14.82 -10.94 -21.35
CA ARG A 155 -13.45 -11.03 -21.87
C ARG A 155 -12.44 -11.32 -20.78
N VAL A 156 -11.42 -12.09 -21.16
CA VAL A 156 -10.27 -12.37 -20.28
C VAL A 156 -8.99 -11.95 -20.99
N VAL A 157 -8.12 -11.21 -20.32
CA VAL A 157 -6.77 -10.90 -20.77
C VAL A 157 -5.77 -11.66 -19.91
N VAL A 158 -4.86 -12.37 -20.55
CA VAL A 158 -3.86 -13.18 -19.85
C VAL A 158 -2.49 -12.54 -19.96
N LEU A 159 -1.92 -12.23 -18.79
CA LEU A 159 -0.55 -11.75 -18.60
C LEU A 159 0.41 -12.94 -18.47
N SER A 160 1.63 -12.78 -18.95
CA SER A 160 2.73 -13.69 -18.65
C SER A 160 3.82 -12.95 -17.88
N PRO A 161 4.46 -13.55 -16.86
CA PRO A 161 5.65 -12.98 -16.28
C PRO A 161 6.75 -12.64 -17.29
N ALA A 162 6.71 -13.30 -18.46
CA ALA A 162 7.66 -13.09 -19.55
C ALA A 162 7.38 -11.87 -20.43
N ASP A 163 6.23 -11.23 -20.34
CA ASP A 163 5.84 -10.13 -21.26
C ASP A 163 6.77 -8.92 -21.16
N SER A 164 7.27 -8.63 -19.96
CA SER A 164 8.23 -7.55 -19.72
C SER A 164 9.65 -8.01 -19.36
N LEU A 165 9.96 -9.31 -19.42
CA LEU A 165 11.32 -9.79 -19.17
C LEU A 165 12.31 -9.29 -20.24
N PRO A 166 13.62 -9.17 -19.93
CA PRO A 166 14.68 -9.09 -20.95
C PRO A 166 14.58 -10.27 -21.94
N LEU A 167 14.84 -10.04 -23.22
CA LEU A 167 14.63 -11.02 -24.28
C LEU A 167 15.21 -12.42 -23.97
N ALA A 168 16.47 -12.46 -23.53
CA ALA A 168 17.15 -13.72 -23.20
C ALA A 168 16.44 -14.47 -22.05
N LYS A 169 15.99 -13.74 -21.01
CA LYS A 169 15.24 -14.31 -19.88
C LYS A 169 13.84 -14.74 -20.31
N ALA A 170 13.19 -13.97 -21.19
CA ALA A 170 11.87 -14.34 -21.72
C ALA A 170 11.91 -15.64 -22.52
N VAL A 171 12.95 -15.85 -23.35
CA VAL A 171 13.17 -17.12 -24.06
C VAL A 171 13.43 -18.25 -23.07
N GLY A 172 14.34 -18.05 -22.10
CA GLY A 172 14.61 -19.05 -21.07
C GLY A 172 13.36 -19.44 -20.28
N TYR A 173 12.57 -18.46 -19.82
CA TYR A 173 11.31 -18.71 -19.10
C TYR A 173 10.32 -19.54 -19.93
N LYS A 174 10.15 -19.23 -21.22
CA LYS A 174 9.26 -20.00 -22.11
C LYS A 174 9.69 -21.43 -22.35
N LEU A 175 11.00 -21.70 -22.26
CA LEU A 175 11.54 -23.05 -22.40
C LEU A 175 11.39 -23.87 -21.10
N THR A 176 11.60 -23.25 -19.95
CA THR A 176 11.54 -23.92 -18.64
C THR A 176 10.11 -24.03 -18.11
N GLU A 177 9.30 -22.98 -18.36
CA GLU A 177 7.92 -22.87 -17.90
C GLU A 177 6.98 -22.61 -19.09
N PRO A 178 6.80 -23.60 -20.01
CA PRO A 178 5.95 -23.41 -21.17
C PRO A 178 4.49 -23.23 -20.74
N ASP A 179 3.83 -22.26 -21.36
CA ASP A 179 2.41 -22.03 -21.15
C ASP A 179 1.59 -23.17 -21.80
N LYS A 180 1.07 -24.07 -20.96
CA LYS A 180 0.29 -25.25 -21.36
C LYS A 180 -1.22 -24.99 -21.38
N ASN A 181 -1.66 -23.76 -21.14
CA ASN A 181 -3.08 -23.43 -21.07
C ASN A 181 -3.74 -23.54 -22.44
N ARG A 182 -4.94 -24.09 -22.45
CA ARG A 182 -5.86 -24.02 -23.62
C ARG A 182 -6.80 -22.85 -23.37
N TYR A 183 -6.63 -21.80 -24.16
CA TYR A 183 -7.43 -20.58 -24.02
C TYR A 183 -8.76 -20.70 -24.77
N ALA A 184 -9.83 -20.20 -24.13
CA ALA A 184 -11.14 -20.08 -24.75
C ALA A 184 -11.14 -18.94 -25.79
N SER A 185 -12.16 -18.90 -26.65
CA SER A 185 -12.26 -17.93 -27.75
C SER A 185 -12.38 -16.46 -27.28
N ASN A 186 -12.83 -16.24 -26.05
CA ASN A 186 -12.96 -14.91 -25.44
C ASN A 186 -11.70 -14.46 -24.70
N VAL A 187 -10.57 -15.18 -24.81
CA VAL A 187 -9.32 -14.91 -24.13
C VAL A 187 -8.33 -14.27 -25.08
N LEU A 188 -7.72 -13.18 -24.67
CA LEU A 188 -6.62 -12.50 -25.35
C LEU A 188 -5.34 -12.65 -24.53
N ARG A 189 -4.22 -12.98 -25.18
CA ARG A 189 -2.90 -12.83 -24.58
C ARG A 189 -2.52 -11.36 -24.56
N TRP A 190 -1.67 -10.94 -23.61
CA TRP A 190 -1.27 -9.54 -23.46
C TRP A 190 -0.83 -8.88 -24.77
N LYS A 191 -0.02 -9.58 -25.57
CA LYS A 191 0.43 -9.07 -26.88
C LYS A 191 -0.72 -8.79 -27.84
N ASP A 192 -1.70 -9.67 -27.90
CA ASP A 192 -2.85 -9.55 -28.80
C ASP A 192 -3.83 -8.50 -28.29
N PHE A 193 -3.98 -8.39 -26.97
CA PHE A 193 -4.73 -7.33 -26.31
C PHE A 193 -4.14 -5.95 -26.67
N ILE A 194 -2.83 -5.74 -26.50
CA ILE A 194 -2.18 -4.47 -26.87
C ILE A 194 -2.32 -4.19 -28.38
N ALA A 195 -2.23 -5.22 -29.22
CA ALA A 195 -2.40 -5.06 -30.66
C ALA A 195 -3.83 -4.63 -31.04
N ALA A 196 -4.85 -5.07 -30.30
CA ALA A 196 -6.24 -4.64 -30.50
C ALA A 196 -6.45 -3.13 -30.32
N GLY A 197 -5.62 -2.48 -29.51
CA GLY A 197 -5.65 -1.03 -29.29
C GLY A 197 -5.11 -0.20 -30.46
N LYS A 198 -4.55 -0.84 -31.51
CA LYS A 198 -3.98 -0.11 -32.64
C LYS A 198 -5.06 0.73 -33.34
N GLY A 199 -4.79 2.01 -33.51
CA GLY A 199 -5.74 2.96 -34.11
C GLY A 199 -6.67 3.65 -33.10
N HIS A 200 -6.66 3.25 -31.82
CA HIS A 200 -7.35 3.95 -30.77
C HIS A 200 -6.42 4.99 -30.11
N SER A 201 -6.98 6.13 -29.72
CA SER A 201 -6.27 7.21 -29.04
C SER A 201 -7.16 7.80 -27.95
N PRO A 202 -7.28 7.10 -26.81
CA PRO A 202 -8.16 7.56 -25.75
C PRO A 202 -7.66 8.90 -25.18
N ALA A 203 -8.59 9.82 -24.95
CA ALA A 203 -8.36 11.02 -24.15
C ALA A 203 -8.56 10.69 -22.68
N ALA A 204 -7.84 11.36 -21.81
CA ALA A 204 -8.09 11.30 -20.38
C ALA A 204 -9.49 11.86 -20.07
N VAL A 205 -10.22 11.15 -19.19
CA VAL A 205 -11.48 11.68 -18.67
C VAL A 205 -11.20 12.90 -17.77
N PRO A 206 -12.14 13.85 -17.66
CA PRO A 206 -12.03 14.93 -16.69
C PRO A 206 -11.88 14.36 -15.28
N TYR A 207 -11.04 15.01 -14.47
CA TYR A 207 -10.87 14.68 -13.06
C TYR A 207 -12.21 14.76 -12.31
N ASP A 208 -12.40 13.81 -11.43
CA ASP A 208 -13.59 13.68 -10.61
C ASP A 208 -13.17 13.20 -9.20
N PRO A 209 -13.26 14.03 -8.16
CA PRO A 209 -12.82 13.66 -6.81
C PRO A 209 -13.60 12.47 -6.24
N GLN A 210 -14.73 12.11 -6.84
CA GLN A 210 -15.53 10.95 -6.46
C GLN A 210 -15.19 9.69 -7.26
N HIS A 211 -14.27 9.77 -8.23
CA HIS A 211 -13.83 8.61 -8.99
C HIS A 211 -13.11 7.61 -8.08
N THR A 212 -13.58 6.36 -8.07
CA THR A 212 -12.88 5.25 -7.42
C THR A 212 -11.88 4.66 -8.40
N CYS A 213 -10.59 4.84 -8.17
CA CYS A 213 -9.57 4.28 -9.06
C CYS A 213 -9.26 2.81 -8.75
N VAL A 214 -9.46 2.38 -7.49
CA VAL A 214 -9.24 0.98 -7.11
C VAL A 214 -10.16 0.52 -5.99
N VAL A 215 -10.54 -0.75 -6.05
CA VAL A 215 -11.12 -1.51 -4.94
C VAL A 215 -10.08 -2.51 -4.45
N VAL A 216 -9.75 -2.45 -3.17
CA VAL A 216 -8.83 -3.36 -2.49
C VAL A 216 -9.56 -4.07 -1.36
N HIS A 217 -9.43 -5.39 -1.28
CA HIS A 217 -10.19 -6.16 -0.31
C HIS A 217 -9.43 -6.36 0.99
N THR A 218 -10.11 -6.11 2.11
CA THR A 218 -9.56 -6.38 3.45
C THR A 218 -10.05 -7.73 3.95
N GLY A 219 -9.15 -8.47 4.60
CA GLY A 219 -9.52 -9.66 5.36
C GLY A 219 -10.30 -9.23 6.62
N GLY A 220 -11.63 -9.22 6.53
CA GLY A 220 -12.47 -8.88 7.66
C GLY A 220 -12.30 -9.85 8.81
N THR A 221 -12.06 -9.33 10.02
CA THR A 221 -12.04 -10.14 11.27
C THR A 221 -13.44 -10.67 11.64
N THR A 222 -14.48 -10.33 10.86
CA THR A 222 -15.90 -10.59 11.17
C THR A 222 -16.67 -11.36 10.11
N GLY A 223 -16.05 -11.84 9.02
CA GLY A 223 -16.78 -12.53 7.96
C GLY A 223 -16.21 -12.28 6.56
N SER A 224 -17.05 -12.03 5.58
CA SER A 224 -16.68 -11.79 4.19
C SER A 224 -15.74 -10.59 4.04
N PRO A 225 -14.77 -10.65 3.12
CA PRO A 225 -13.90 -9.53 2.77
C PRO A 225 -14.73 -8.30 2.36
N LYS A 226 -14.18 -7.10 2.58
CA LYS A 226 -14.84 -5.83 2.23
C LYS A 226 -14.00 -5.13 1.18
N GLY A 227 -14.63 -4.75 0.08
CA GLY A 227 -14.00 -3.95 -0.97
C GLY A 227 -13.87 -2.48 -0.55
N VAL A 228 -12.67 -2.04 -0.25
CA VAL A 228 -12.34 -0.65 0.11
C VAL A 228 -12.18 0.16 -1.16
N MET A 229 -13.00 1.19 -1.34
CA MET A 229 -12.95 2.09 -2.49
C MET A 229 -11.96 3.23 -2.22
N LEU A 230 -10.85 3.26 -2.97
CA LEU A 230 -9.86 4.33 -2.90
C LEU A 230 -9.95 5.22 -4.14
N THR A 231 -9.89 6.54 -3.94
CA THR A 231 -9.96 7.54 -5.00
C THR A 231 -8.55 7.99 -5.40
N ASP A 232 -8.45 8.74 -6.50
CA ASP A 232 -7.22 9.40 -6.90
C ASP A 232 -6.67 10.31 -5.80
N ASP A 233 -7.56 11.03 -5.11
CA ASP A 233 -7.20 11.92 -4.02
C ASP A 233 -6.56 11.18 -2.85
N CYS A 234 -7.03 9.98 -2.54
CA CYS A 234 -6.42 9.14 -1.51
C CYS A 234 -4.94 8.84 -1.81
N PHE A 235 -4.65 8.46 -3.07
CA PHE A 235 -3.29 8.16 -3.52
C PHE A 235 -2.42 9.41 -3.62
N ASN A 236 -2.96 10.48 -4.19
CA ASN A 236 -2.25 11.75 -4.37
C ASN A 236 -1.93 12.41 -3.02
N ALA A 237 -2.88 12.38 -2.08
CA ALA A 237 -2.67 12.87 -0.72
C ALA A 237 -1.55 12.11 -0.03
N LEU A 238 -1.57 10.77 -0.08
CA LEU A 238 -0.52 9.96 0.54
C LEU A 238 0.86 10.23 -0.07
N ALA A 239 0.94 10.36 -1.40
CA ALA A 239 2.19 10.70 -2.07
C ALA A 239 2.72 12.07 -1.64
N GLN A 240 1.85 13.06 -1.46
CA GLN A 240 2.19 14.38 -0.96
C GLN A 240 2.65 14.35 0.50
N GLU A 241 1.98 13.58 1.35
CA GLU A 241 2.38 13.39 2.75
C GLU A 241 3.77 12.74 2.87
N PHE A 242 4.10 11.77 2.01
CA PHE A 242 5.46 11.22 1.93
C PHE A 242 6.47 12.25 1.40
N ALA A 243 6.08 13.14 0.51
CA ALA A 243 6.96 14.21 0.04
C ALA A 243 7.38 15.17 1.16
N ALA A 244 6.58 15.30 2.23
CA ALA A 244 6.98 16.02 3.43
C ALA A 244 8.16 15.37 4.18
N GLN A 245 8.47 14.11 3.90
CA GLN A 245 9.68 13.41 4.33
C GLN A 245 10.85 13.57 3.33
N SER A 246 10.90 14.70 2.60
CA SER A 246 11.81 14.96 1.47
C SER A 246 13.30 14.79 1.80
N ARG A 247 13.68 14.81 3.08
CA ARG A 247 15.06 14.55 3.52
C ARG A 247 15.51 13.10 3.31
N LEU A 248 14.55 12.17 3.15
CA LEU A 248 14.82 10.73 3.01
C LEU A 248 14.76 10.27 1.55
N PHE A 249 13.91 10.91 0.73
CA PHE A 249 13.64 10.47 -0.63
C PHE A 249 14.15 11.48 -1.65
N HIS A 250 15.00 11.03 -2.56
CA HIS A 250 15.51 11.86 -3.65
C HIS A 250 15.26 11.18 -5.00
N ARG A 251 14.93 11.98 -6.01
CA ARG A 251 14.72 11.50 -7.37
C ARG A 251 15.83 10.57 -7.84
N GLY A 252 15.46 9.49 -8.53
CA GLY A 252 16.39 8.50 -9.07
C GLY A 252 16.87 7.44 -8.07
N GLN A 253 16.63 7.62 -6.75
CA GLN A 253 16.89 6.57 -5.78
C GLN A 253 16.03 5.34 -6.04
N LYS A 254 16.54 4.18 -5.67
CA LYS A 254 15.92 2.88 -5.93
C LYS A 254 15.02 2.47 -4.78
N LEU A 255 13.83 2.04 -5.13
CA LEU A 255 12.91 1.40 -4.21
C LEU A 255 12.74 -0.07 -4.62
N LEU A 256 13.05 -1.00 -3.70
CA LEU A 256 12.76 -2.42 -3.89
C LEU A 256 11.29 -2.67 -3.50
N ASN A 257 10.44 -2.90 -4.51
CA ASN A 257 9.04 -3.23 -4.27
C ASN A 257 8.85 -4.75 -4.20
N VAL A 258 8.60 -5.22 -2.98
CA VAL A 258 8.32 -6.63 -2.65
C VAL A 258 6.87 -6.85 -2.21
N MET A 259 6.08 -5.77 -2.14
CA MET A 259 4.70 -5.83 -1.66
C MET A 259 3.74 -6.13 -2.82
N PRO A 260 2.70 -6.94 -2.58
CA PRO A 260 1.75 -7.32 -3.63
C PRO A 260 0.79 -6.16 -4.00
N PRO A 261 0.24 -6.15 -5.24
CA PRO A 261 -0.63 -5.07 -5.71
C PRO A 261 -2.04 -5.09 -5.11
N PHE A 262 -2.47 -6.24 -4.59
CA PHE A 262 -3.83 -6.44 -4.06
C PHE A 262 -3.97 -6.03 -2.58
N ILE A 263 -2.99 -5.31 -2.03
CA ILE A 263 -3.09 -4.58 -0.75
C ILE A 263 -2.76 -3.11 -0.97
N ALA A 264 -3.45 -2.22 -0.28
CA ALA A 264 -3.25 -0.78 -0.44
C ALA A 264 -1.78 -0.37 -0.23
N TYR A 265 -1.11 -0.92 0.78
CA TYR A 265 0.30 -0.67 1.07
C TYR A 265 1.21 -0.93 -0.13
N GLY A 266 1.00 -2.07 -0.85
CA GLY A 266 1.83 -2.42 -1.99
C GLY A 266 1.64 -1.50 -3.18
N TYR A 267 0.43 -1.00 -3.39
CA TYR A 267 0.16 -0.09 -4.50
C TYR A 267 0.48 1.37 -4.15
N SER A 268 -0.02 1.87 -3.02
CA SER A 268 0.17 3.26 -2.60
C SER A 268 1.64 3.59 -2.36
N CYS A 269 2.30 2.83 -1.47
CA CYS A 269 3.70 3.07 -1.09
C CYS A 269 4.71 2.40 -2.03
N GLY A 270 4.32 1.30 -2.70
CA GLY A 270 5.22 0.54 -3.57
C GLY A 270 5.25 1.01 -5.03
N ILE A 271 4.21 1.71 -5.50
CA ILE A 271 4.08 2.13 -6.90
C ILE A 271 3.75 3.61 -7.02
N HIS A 272 2.58 4.07 -6.52
CA HIS A 272 2.13 5.42 -6.84
C HIS A 272 3.03 6.50 -6.22
N MET A 273 3.22 6.46 -4.91
CA MET A 273 4.08 7.42 -4.21
C MET A 273 5.49 7.50 -4.83
N PRO A 274 6.21 6.38 -5.04
CA PRO A 274 7.55 6.47 -5.62
C PRO A 274 7.56 6.99 -7.06
N LEU A 275 6.56 6.69 -7.90
CA LEU A 275 6.47 7.27 -9.24
C LEU A 275 6.20 8.76 -9.20
N VAL A 276 5.35 9.24 -8.28
CA VAL A 276 5.10 10.69 -8.07
C VAL A 276 6.39 11.40 -7.64
N MET A 277 7.23 10.75 -6.82
CA MET A 277 8.49 11.31 -6.32
C MET A 277 9.66 11.16 -7.28
N GLY A 278 9.49 10.49 -8.40
CA GLY A 278 10.57 10.29 -9.38
C GLY A 278 11.57 9.21 -9.00
N LEU A 279 11.18 8.24 -8.18
CA LEU A 279 12.05 7.13 -7.79
C LEU A 279 12.13 6.05 -8.90
N HIS A 280 13.17 5.23 -8.81
CA HIS A 280 13.38 4.04 -9.64
C HIS A 280 12.86 2.80 -8.90
N ILE A 281 11.75 2.23 -9.34
CA ILE A 281 11.11 1.07 -8.70
C ILE A 281 11.66 -0.23 -9.27
N ILE A 282 12.20 -1.09 -8.41
CA ILE A 282 12.59 -2.45 -8.75
C ILE A 282 11.45 -3.38 -8.35
N ILE A 283 10.78 -3.98 -9.33
CA ILE A 283 9.62 -4.85 -9.12
C ILE A 283 10.09 -6.30 -8.93
N ILE A 284 9.74 -6.88 -7.79
CA ILE A 284 9.93 -8.30 -7.47
C ILE A 284 8.55 -8.95 -7.29
N PRO A 285 8.01 -9.61 -8.32
CA PRO A 285 6.62 -10.08 -8.32
C PRO A 285 6.35 -11.24 -7.35
N ASN A 286 7.36 -12.06 -7.10
CA ASN A 286 7.29 -13.20 -6.20
C ASN A 286 8.55 -13.20 -5.34
N LEU A 287 8.43 -12.62 -4.15
CA LEU A 287 9.50 -12.62 -3.17
C LEU A 287 9.63 -14.02 -2.56
N ASP A 288 10.79 -14.61 -2.72
CA ASP A 288 11.27 -15.68 -1.87
C ASP A 288 11.99 -15.02 -0.68
N PRO A 289 11.44 -15.07 0.53
CA PRO A 289 12.01 -14.37 1.67
C PRO A 289 13.46 -14.74 1.96
N GLU A 290 13.86 -16.00 1.68
CA GLU A 290 15.25 -16.46 1.86
C GLU A 290 16.23 -15.80 0.88
N LYS A 291 15.73 -15.22 -0.22
CA LYS A 291 16.54 -14.51 -1.21
C LYS A 291 16.55 -12.99 -1.04
N LEU A 292 15.88 -12.47 -0.02
CA LEU A 292 15.75 -11.04 0.17
C LEU A 292 17.12 -10.35 0.34
N GLY A 293 18.02 -10.91 1.14
CA GLY A 293 19.38 -10.39 1.30
C GLY A 293 20.19 -10.35 0.00
N ALA A 294 20.04 -11.38 -0.83
CA ALA A 294 20.69 -11.41 -2.16
C ALA A 294 20.12 -10.33 -3.10
N LEU A 295 18.81 -10.07 -3.04
CA LEU A 295 18.18 -8.99 -3.81
C LEU A 295 18.65 -7.61 -3.33
N VAL A 296 18.67 -7.38 -2.02
CA VAL A 296 19.18 -6.14 -1.41
C VAL A 296 20.61 -5.90 -1.80
N TRP A 297 21.48 -6.91 -1.68
CA TRP A 297 22.88 -6.79 -2.06
C TRP A 297 23.09 -6.53 -3.55
N LYS A 298 22.30 -7.19 -4.41
CA LYS A 298 22.39 -7.06 -5.87
C LYS A 298 21.95 -5.68 -6.36
N TYR A 299 20.79 -5.21 -5.89
CA TYR A 299 20.19 -3.99 -6.41
C TYR A 299 20.59 -2.74 -5.64
N LYS A 300 21.05 -2.89 -4.41
CA LYS A 300 21.43 -1.81 -3.48
C LYS A 300 20.33 -0.73 -3.44
N PRO A 301 19.08 -1.10 -3.08
CA PRO A 301 18.00 -0.14 -3.01
C PRO A 301 18.15 0.74 -1.77
N GLU A 302 17.98 2.04 -1.96
CA GLU A 302 17.96 3.00 -0.85
C GLU A 302 16.70 2.87 -0.01
N HIS A 303 15.60 2.39 -0.62
CA HIS A 303 14.29 2.29 0.02
C HIS A 303 13.69 0.89 -0.15
N MET A 304 12.96 0.46 0.88
CA MET A 304 12.10 -0.72 0.83
C MET A 304 10.94 -0.56 1.81
N PHE A 305 9.74 -0.87 1.33
CA PHE A 305 8.57 -1.03 2.17
C PHE A 305 8.27 -2.51 2.33
N GLY A 306 8.10 -2.97 3.57
CA GLY A 306 7.92 -4.39 3.86
C GLY A 306 7.20 -4.62 5.18
N VAL A 307 7.05 -5.89 5.52
CA VAL A 307 6.53 -6.31 6.82
C VAL A 307 7.69 -6.63 7.78
N PRO A 308 7.47 -6.62 9.11
CA PRO A 308 8.52 -6.86 10.11
C PRO A 308 9.39 -8.09 9.84
N THR A 309 8.78 -9.20 9.40
CA THR A 309 9.49 -10.46 9.11
C THR A 309 10.53 -10.33 8.00
N HIS A 310 10.34 -9.45 7.02
CA HIS A 310 11.34 -9.20 5.98
C HIS A 310 12.64 -8.66 6.59
N TYR A 311 12.55 -7.76 7.57
CA TYR A 311 13.72 -7.14 8.20
C TYR A 311 14.40 -8.05 9.20
N GLN A 312 13.64 -8.88 9.91
CA GLN A 312 14.18 -9.94 10.77
C GLN A 312 14.99 -10.94 9.94
N GLN A 313 14.49 -11.34 8.77
CA GLN A 313 15.21 -12.21 7.85
C GLN A 313 16.47 -11.55 7.29
N LEU A 314 16.42 -10.27 6.92
CA LEU A 314 17.63 -9.53 6.51
C LEU A 314 18.69 -9.51 7.61
N ALA A 315 18.28 -9.28 8.85
CA ALA A 315 19.19 -9.25 9.99
C ALA A 315 19.83 -10.63 10.29
N ALA A 316 19.13 -11.71 9.94
CA ALA A 316 19.60 -13.09 10.12
C ALA A 316 20.34 -13.66 8.91
N ASP A 317 20.36 -12.95 7.75
CA ASP A 317 20.92 -13.47 6.50
C ASP A 317 22.48 -13.54 6.53
N PRO A 318 23.08 -14.74 6.49
CA PRO A 318 24.53 -14.90 6.52
C PRO A 318 25.25 -14.19 5.37
N LEU A 319 24.59 -14.01 4.22
CA LEU A 319 25.15 -13.32 3.06
C LEU A 319 25.48 -11.86 3.38
N LEU A 320 24.71 -11.23 4.27
CA LEU A 320 24.89 -9.83 4.63
C LEU A 320 25.87 -9.60 5.79
N LYS A 321 26.30 -10.63 6.50
CA LYS A 321 27.09 -10.55 7.74
C LYS A 321 28.28 -9.56 7.73
N ASN A 322 28.96 -9.42 6.57
CA ASN A 322 30.13 -8.56 6.43
C ASN A 322 29.95 -7.54 5.29
N LYS A 323 28.71 -7.18 4.97
CA LYS A 323 28.43 -6.25 3.88
C LYS A 323 28.21 -4.85 4.41
N ASP A 324 28.73 -3.87 3.69
CA ASP A 324 28.40 -2.47 3.90
C ASP A 324 27.00 -2.18 3.30
N LEU A 325 26.06 -1.79 4.15
CA LEU A 325 24.69 -1.45 3.78
C LEU A 325 24.41 0.06 3.91
N SER A 326 25.45 0.89 3.94
CA SER A 326 25.35 2.36 4.08
C SER A 326 24.54 3.05 2.97
N PHE A 327 24.25 2.34 1.87
CA PHE A 327 23.34 2.82 0.83
C PHE A 327 21.86 2.89 1.28
N ILE A 328 21.48 2.16 2.33
CA ILE A 328 20.09 2.16 2.85
C ILE A 328 19.79 3.52 3.47
N ARG A 329 18.69 4.15 3.02
CA ARG A 329 18.19 5.42 3.52
C ARG A 329 16.91 5.29 4.32
N ASN A 330 15.96 4.49 3.82
CA ASN A 330 14.67 4.32 4.50
C ASN A 330 14.11 2.93 4.21
N TYR A 331 14.31 2.01 5.14
CA TYR A 331 13.62 0.72 5.17
C TYR A 331 12.49 0.84 6.20
N ALA A 332 11.26 0.58 5.78
CA ALA A 332 10.08 0.84 6.58
C ALA A 332 9.23 -0.42 6.78
N ALA A 333 8.98 -0.77 8.03
CA ALA A 333 8.09 -1.84 8.44
C ALA A 333 6.67 -1.32 8.68
N GLY A 334 5.69 -2.01 8.12
CA GLY A 334 4.27 -1.74 8.32
C GLY A 334 3.42 -2.97 8.08
N GLY A 335 2.12 -2.87 8.34
CA GLY A 335 1.13 -3.92 8.05
C GLY A 335 1.06 -5.06 9.06
N ASP A 336 2.00 -5.16 9.99
CA ASP A 336 1.97 -6.13 11.10
C ASP A 336 2.69 -5.55 12.32
N SER A 337 2.54 -6.21 13.48
CA SER A 337 3.17 -5.81 14.73
C SER A 337 4.67 -6.10 14.73
N LEU A 338 5.46 -5.17 15.25
CA LEU A 338 6.90 -5.33 15.48
C LEU A 338 7.18 -5.25 16.98
N SER A 339 7.63 -6.36 17.58
CA SER A 339 7.99 -6.38 18.99
C SER A 339 9.23 -5.53 19.25
N LEU A 340 9.35 -4.98 20.47
CA LEU A 340 10.52 -4.17 20.85
C LEU A 340 11.84 -4.93 20.70
N GLY A 341 11.85 -6.24 21.01
CA GLY A 341 13.05 -7.08 20.87
C GLY A 341 13.46 -7.23 19.40
N ALA A 342 12.50 -7.49 18.51
CA ALA A 342 12.75 -7.57 17.08
C ALA A 342 13.20 -6.22 16.50
N GLU A 343 12.59 -5.10 16.91
CA GLU A 343 13.01 -3.75 16.55
C GLU A 343 14.46 -3.49 16.93
N GLN A 344 14.84 -3.82 18.17
CA GLN A 344 16.20 -3.65 18.67
C GLN A 344 17.21 -4.48 17.88
N THR A 345 16.90 -5.75 17.62
CA THR A 345 17.76 -6.66 16.83
C THR A 345 18.01 -6.12 15.43
N VAL A 346 16.94 -5.70 14.72
CA VAL A 346 17.07 -5.14 13.38
C VAL A 346 17.86 -3.83 13.40
N ASN A 347 17.62 -2.95 14.36
CA ASN A 347 18.33 -1.68 14.46
C ASN A 347 19.81 -1.86 14.81
N GLN A 348 20.17 -2.84 15.65
CA GLN A 348 21.56 -3.20 15.91
C GLN A 348 22.26 -3.72 14.63
N PHE A 349 21.58 -4.57 13.88
CA PHE A 349 22.08 -5.05 12.58
C PHE A 349 22.30 -3.88 11.62
N LEU A 350 21.32 -3.01 11.38
CA LEU A 350 21.45 -1.88 10.47
C LEU A 350 22.62 -0.98 10.86
N LYS A 351 22.73 -0.62 12.13
CA LYS A 351 23.83 0.20 12.66
C LYS A 351 25.20 -0.45 12.47
N ALA A 352 25.31 -1.75 12.75
CA ALA A 352 26.56 -2.51 12.58
C ALA A 352 27.03 -2.57 11.12
N HIS A 353 26.11 -2.38 10.15
CA HIS A 353 26.38 -2.42 8.71
C HIS A 353 26.44 -1.02 8.07
N GLY A 354 26.60 0.05 8.86
CA GLY A 354 26.80 1.41 8.41
C GLY A 354 25.55 2.17 7.99
N VAL A 355 24.36 1.65 8.27
CA VAL A 355 23.10 2.36 7.97
C VAL A 355 22.93 3.53 8.94
N GLU A 356 22.64 4.71 8.38
CA GLU A 356 22.56 5.97 9.13
C GLU A 356 21.33 6.02 10.05
N PHE A 357 20.17 5.56 9.56
CA PHE A 357 18.91 5.67 10.28
C PHE A 357 18.39 4.30 10.74
N PRO A 358 17.68 4.23 11.88
CA PRO A 358 17.03 3.00 12.31
C PRO A 358 15.90 2.61 11.34
N LEU A 359 15.38 1.39 11.51
CA LEU A 359 14.22 0.90 10.78
C LEU A 359 13.04 1.88 10.97
N ALA A 360 12.56 2.42 9.87
CA ALA A 360 11.34 3.21 9.89
C ALA A 360 10.12 2.32 10.19
N LYS A 361 9.10 2.90 10.78
CA LYS A 361 7.85 2.22 11.13
C LYS A 361 6.67 3.05 10.69
N GLY A 362 5.59 2.41 10.29
CA GLY A 362 4.34 3.07 9.95
C GLY A 362 3.15 2.28 10.45
N TYR A 363 2.11 2.99 10.83
CA TYR A 363 0.81 2.44 11.16
C TYR A 363 -0.25 3.04 10.24
N GLY A 364 -1.21 2.21 9.89
CA GLY A 364 -2.35 2.57 9.09
C GLY A 364 -3.16 1.35 8.70
N MET A 365 -4.10 1.54 7.81
CA MET A 365 -5.02 0.50 7.35
C MET A 365 -5.43 0.77 5.90
N THR A 366 -6.00 -0.22 5.24
CA THR A 366 -6.45 -0.09 3.85
C THR A 366 -7.43 1.07 3.68
N GLU A 367 -8.30 1.29 4.67
CA GLU A 367 -9.33 2.31 4.69
C GLU A 367 -8.81 3.76 4.79
N VAL A 368 -7.50 3.92 5.03
CA VAL A 368 -6.77 5.19 4.93
C VAL A 368 -5.60 5.10 3.94
N SER A 369 -5.78 4.31 2.89
CA SER A 369 -4.84 4.14 1.76
C SER A 369 -3.46 3.61 2.14
N SER A 370 -3.22 3.14 3.34
CA SER A 370 -2.01 2.50 3.85
C SER A 370 -1.46 3.13 5.13
N ALA A 371 -0.89 4.34 5.09
CA ALA A 371 -0.18 4.93 6.23
C ALA A 371 -0.90 6.16 6.78
N ALA A 372 -1.08 6.21 8.10
CA ALA A 372 -1.54 7.39 8.84
C ALA A 372 -0.45 7.97 9.74
N THR A 373 0.51 7.13 10.16
CA THR A 373 1.67 7.57 10.94
C THR A 373 2.97 7.06 10.33
N ILE A 374 4.06 7.75 10.62
CA ILE A 374 5.40 7.35 10.22
C ILE A 374 6.43 7.70 11.29
N ALA A 375 7.33 6.76 11.60
CA ALA A 375 8.57 6.99 12.33
C ALA A 375 9.72 6.76 11.34
N ALA A 376 10.41 7.81 10.92
CA ALA A 376 11.46 7.72 9.92
C ALA A 376 12.59 8.71 10.17
N GLY A 377 13.79 8.38 9.69
CA GLY A 377 14.99 9.19 9.93
C GLY A 377 15.26 9.37 11.42
N ASN A 378 15.44 10.62 11.87
CA ASN A 378 15.65 10.97 13.28
C ASN A 378 14.36 11.15 14.08
N VAL A 379 13.19 11.10 13.43
CA VAL A 379 11.89 11.24 14.07
C VAL A 379 11.35 9.86 14.43
N THR A 380 11.86 9.29 15.50
CA THR A 380 11.52 7.93 15.93
C THR A 380 11.64 7.80 17.43
N LYS A 381 10.77 6.97 18.02
CA LYS A 381 10.86 6.52 19.41
C LYS A 381 10.69 5.00 19.48
N PRO A 382 11.43 4.28 20.32
CA PRO A 382 11.26 2.84 20.52
C PRO A 382 9.81 2.49 20.92
N GLY A 383 9.25 1.46 20.28
CA GLY A 383 7.89 1.00 20.55
C GLY A 383 6.76 1.85 19.98
N SER A 384 7.06 3.06 19.48
CA SER A 384 6.09 3.91 18.81
C SER A 384 5.90 3.46 17.36
N VAL A 385 4.72 3.67 16.80
CA VAL A 385 4.42 3.54 15.36
C VAL A 385 4.59 4.85 14.60
N GLY A 386 5.22 5.85 15.23
CA GLY A 386 5.56 7.13 14.64
C GLY A 386 4.62 8.27 15.01
N ILE A 387 4.76 9.35 14.26
CA ILE A 387 3.94 10.56 14.35
C ILE A 387 2.92 10.58 13.20
N PRO A 388 1.77 11.25 13.36
CA PRO A 388 0.83 11.45 12.26
C PRO A 388 1.49 12.07 11.03
N MET A 389 1.07 11.65 9.84
CA MET A 389 1.46 12.26 8.58
C MET A 389 1.03 13.74 8.55
N VAL A 390 1.67 14.56 7.72
CA VAL A 390 1.57 16.03 7.79
C VAL A 390 0.13 16.57 7.71
N ASN A 391 -0.70 15.98 6.87
CA ASN A 391 -2.11 16.39 6.69
C ASN A 391 -3.10 15.46 7.42
N THR A 392 -2.57 14.54 8.22
CA THR A 392 -3.35 13.56 8.98
C THR A 392 -3.40 13.97 10.44
N VAL A 393 -4.58 13.88 11.02
CA VAL A 393 -4.79 14.01 12.47
C VAL A 393 -5.07 12.64 13.05
N VAL A 394 -4.25 12.23 14.00
CA VAL A 394 -4.54 11.06 14.84
C VAL A 394 -4.88 11.56 16.23
N SER A 395 -5.98 11.10 16.78
CA SER A 395 -6.35 11.39 18.17
C SER A 395 -6.93 10.16 18.86
N ILE A 396 -7.00 10.23 20.17
CA ILE A 396 -7.45 9.15 21.01
C ILE A 396 -8.85 9.46 21.52
N PHE A 397 -9.78 8.53 21.35
CA PHE A 397 -11.17 8.69 21.77
C PHE A 397 -11.57 7.62 22.78
N GLU A 398 -12.54 7.91 23.60
CA GLU A 398 -13.19 6.88 24.40
C GLU A 398 -13.82 5.85 23.45
N PRO A 399 -13.51 4.54 23.62
CA PRO A 399 -13.94 3.53 22.67
C PRO A 399 -15.46 3.50 22.43
N GLY A 400 -15.83 3.58 21.16
CA GLY A 400 -17.24 3.54 20.73
C GLY A 400 -17.98 4.88 20.85
N THR A 401 -17.32 5.95 21.30
CA THR A 401 -17.90 7.30 21.46
C THR A 401 -17.21 8.31 20.54
N GLU A 402 -17.68 9.56 20.55
CA GLU A 402 -17.06 10.73 19.92
C GLU A 402 -16.31 11.63 20.93
N THR A 403 -16.07 11.13 22.16
CA THR A 403 -15.39 11.87 23.21
C THR A 403 -13.89 11.74 23.06
N GLU A 404 -13.23 12.82 22.64
CA GLU A 404 -11.77 12.87 22.56
C GLU A 404 -11.14 12.84 23.95
N LEU A 405 -10.12 12.01 24.14
CA LEU A 405 -9.35 11.90 25.37
C LEU A 405 -8.10 12.79 25.30
N PRO A 406 -7.67 13.39 26.43
CA PRO A 406 -6.41 14.13 26.50
C PRO A 406 -5.19 13.29 26.10
N ILE A 407 -4.16 13.97 25.58
CA ILE A 407 -2.84 13.38 25.32
C ILE A 407 -2.34 12.65 26.57
N GLY A 408 -1.75 11.47 26.38
CA GLY A 408 -1.29 10.57 27.45
C GLY A 408 -2.33 9.57 27.91
N GLN A 409 -3.60 9.77 27.61
CA GLN A 409 -4.64 8.79 27.92
C GLN A 409 -4.74 7.70 26.85
N ARG A 410 -5.21 6.52 27.29
CA ARG A 410 -5.41 5.36 26.44
C ARG A 410 -6.86 5.25 26.00
N GLY A 411 -7.08 5.02 24.70
CA GLY A 411 -8.40 4.85 24.11
C GLY A 411 -8.32 4.32 22.69
N GLU A 412 -9.40 4.47 21.93
CA GLU A 412 -9.44 4.12 20.51
C GLU A 412 -8.67 5.13 19.68
N ILE A 413 -7.79 4.63 18.83
CA ILE A 413 -7.09 5.46 17.83
C ILE A 413 -8.10 5.81 16.74
N CYS A 414 -8.36 7.10 16.54
CA CYS A 414 -9.16 7.59 15.42
C CYS A 414 -8.32 8.48 14.50
N ILE A 415 -8.63 8.42 13.20
CA ILE A 415 -7.82 9.05 12.16
C ILE A 415 -8.72 9.94 11.31
N CYS A 416 -8.37 11.23 11.20
CA CYS A 416 -8.95 12.18 10.25
C CYS A 416 -7.88 12.52 9.22
N THR A 417 -8.10 12.17 7.94
CA THR A 417 -7.07 12.22 6.92
C THR A 417 -7.67 12.42 5.52
N PRO A 418 -7.00 13.14 4.61
CA PRO A 418 -7.38 13.21 3.21
C PRO A 418 -7.18 11.88 2.46
N THR A 419 -6.46 10.93 3.04
CA THR A 419 -6.22 9.59 2.47
C THR A 419 -7.34 8.60 2.79
N ALA A 420 -8.41 9.03 3.51
CA ALA A 420 -9.53 8.18 3.89
C ALA A 420 -10.28 7.66 2.65
N MET A 421 -10.67 6.39 2.70
CA MET A 421 -11.46 5.75 1.64
C MET A 421 -12.78 6.49 1.38
N LYS A 422 -13.30 6.34 0.16
CA LYS A 422 -14.68 6.76 -0.15
C LYS A 422 -15.74 5.98 0.65
N GLY A 423 -15.46 4.73 0.93
CA GLY A 423 -16.31 3.79 1.67
C GLY A 423 -16.05 2.35 1.23
N TYR A 424 -16.81 1.43 1.83
CA TYR A 424 -16.86 0.04 1.37
C TYR A 424 -17.82 -0.12 0.21
N TYR A 425 -17.43 -0.88 -0.80
CA TYR A 425 -18.24 -1.14 -1.98
C TYR A 425 -19.54 -1.84 -1.61
N ASN A 426 -20.68 -1.22 -1.98
CA ASN A 426 -22.04 -1.70 -1.65
C ASN A 426 -22.31 -2.02 -0.17
N LYS A 427 -21.55 -1.41 0.78
CA LYS A 427 -21.69 -1.64 2.22
C LYS A 427 -21.79 -0.32 3.00
N PRO A 428 -22.89 0.44 2.86
CA PRO A 428 -23.02 1.75 3.49
C PRO A 428 -23.06 1.70 5.02
N GLU A 429 -23.63 0.65 5.62
CA GLU A 429 -23.71 0.50 7.07
C GLU A 429 -22.31 0.29 7.69
N GLU A 430 -21.50 -0.60 7.09
CA GLU A 430 -20.14 -0.83 7.53
C GLU A 430 -19.24 0.41 7.30
N THR A 431 -19.53 1.16 6.23
CA THR A 431 -18.87 2.44 5.98
C THR A 431 -19.17 3.43 7.09
N ALA A 432 -20.46 3.61 7.45
CA ALA A 432 -20.90 4.51 8.52
C ALA A 432 -20.41 4.04 9.91
N TYR A 433 -20.21 2.74 10.10
CA TYR A 433 -19.64 2.22 11.34
C TYR A 433 -18.17 2.63 11.53
N LEU A 434 -17.37 2.65 10.45
CA LEU A 434 -15.96 3.00 10.49
C LEU A 434 -15.74 4.50 10.31
N LEU A 435 -16.35 5.11 9.30
CA LEU A 435 -16.21 6.53 8.99
C LEU A 435 -17.38 7.31 9.62
N ARG A 436 -17.07 8.05 10.68
CA ARG A 436 -18.08 8.82 11.44
C ARG A 436 -17.80 10.31 11.33
N ARG A 437 -18.85 11.07 11.07
CA ARG A 437 -18.76 12.53 11.10
C ARG A 437 -19.03 13.00 12.53
N HIS A 438 -18.01 13.53 13.18
CA HIS A 438 -18.13 14.02 14.56
C HIS A 438 -18.75 15.42 14.62
N ALA A 439 -19.03 15.88 15.85
CA ALA A 439 -19.61 17.20 16.10
C ALA A 439 -18.74 18.37 15.62
N ASP A 440 -17.42 18.17 15.47
CA ASP A 440 -16.47 19.11 14.87
C ASP A 440 -16.63 19.25 13.33
N GLY A 441 -17.53 18.47 12.72
CA GLY A 441 -17.75 18.43 11.28
C GLY A 441 -16.71 17.59 10.50
N GLN A 442 -15.67 17.06 11.16
CA GLN A 442 -14.64 16.23 10.54
C GLN A 442 -15.10 14.78 10.39
N LEU A 443 -14.56 14.10 9.36
CA LEU A 443 -14.77 12.68 9.14
C LEU A 443 -13.64 11.88 9.78
N TRP A 444 -13.99 11.09 10.77
CA TRP A 444 -13.03 10.27 11.51
C TRP A 444 -13.19 8.79 11.19
N ALA A 445 -12.08 8.12 10.91
CA ALA A 445 -12.01 6.68 10.82
C ALA A 445 -11.76 6.08 12.22
N HIS A 446 -12.73 5.34 12.74
CA HIS A 446 -12.64 4.58 13.97
C HIS A 446 -11.94 3.25 13.70
N THR A 447 -10.66 3.16 14.07
CA THR A 447 -9.80 2.03 13.63
C THR A 447 -10.11 0.71 14.34
N GLY A 448 -10.72 0.78 15.52
CA GLY A 448 -10.87 -0.36 16.41
C GLY A 448 -9.55 -0.79 17.07
N ASP A 449 -8.50 0.00 16.94
CA ASP A 449 -7.22 -0.21 17.61
C ASP A 449 -7.13 0.67 18.86
N ILE A 450 -6.62 0.12 19.94
CA ILE A 450 -6.38 0.82 21.22
C ILE A 450 -4.92 1.28 21.26
N GLY A 451 -4.73 2.50 21.70
CA GLY A 451 -3.41 3.09 21.85
C GLY A 451 -3.41 4.37 22.63
N SER A 452 -2.31 5.07 22.57
CA SER A 452 -2.11 6.38 23.21
C SER A 452 -1.21 7.26 22.35
N MET A 453 -1.19 8.56 22.66
CA MET A 453 -0.27 9.53 22.06
C MET A 453 0.48 10.23 23.18
N ASP A 454 1.81 10.40 23.01
CA ASP A 454 2.61 11.19 23.97
C ASP A 454 2.60 12.70 23.64
N GLU A 455 3.18 13.49 24.53
CA GLU A 455 3.25 14.96 24.41
C GLU A 455 4.01 15.45 23.17
N ASP A 456 4.87 14.61 22.59
CA ASP A 456 5.59 14.90 21.35
C ASP A 456 4.81 14.51 20.08
N GLY A 457 3.67 13.84 20.25
CA GLY A 457 2.81 13.37 19.13
C GLY A 457 3.15 11.98 18.61
N PHE A 458 3.99 11.21 19.32
CA PHE A 458 4.23 9.82 18.95
C PHE A 458 3.08 8.92 19.38
N VAL A 459 2.63 8.08 18.47
CA VAL A 459 1.53 7.14 18.66
C VAL A 459 2.07 5.79 19.08
N TYR A 460 1.42 5.18 20.07
CA TYR A 460 1.72 3.84 20.58
C TYR A 460 0.50 2.95 20.40
N LEU A 461 0.71 1.78 19.81
CA LEU A 461 -0.33 0.80 19.54
C LEU A 461 -0.27 -0.30 20.62
N ASP A 462 -1.39 -0.53 21.30
CA ASP A 462 -1.46 -1.50 22.39
C ASP A 462 -2.16 -2.80 21.97
N ALA A 463 -3.36 -2.71 21.38
CA ALA A 463 -4.16 -3.89 21.04
C ALA A 463 -5.29 -3.53 20.06
N ARG A 464 -5.97 -4.55 19.52
CA ARG A 464 -7.27 -4.38 18.87
C ARG A 464 -8.40 -4.55 19.85
N ILE A 465 -9.45 -3.74 19.75
CA ILE A 465 -10.64 -3.79 20.62
C ILE A 465 -11.22 -5.21 20.64
N LYS A 466 -11.30 -5.89 19.49
CA LYS A 466 -11.82 -7.26 19.37
C LYS A 466 -10.94 -8.34 20.01
N ARG A 467 -9.70 -8.06 20.38
CA ARG A 467 -8.77 -8.97 21.08
C ARG A 467 -8.70 -8.72 22.57
N ILE A 468 -9.43 -7.73 23.10
CA ILE A 468 -9.44 -7.44 24.54
C ILE A 468 -10.18 -8.56 25.25
N ILE A 469 -9.54 -9.14 26.25
CA ILE A 469 -10.16 -10.12 27.17
C ILE A 469 -10.72 -9.35 28.35
N ILE A 470 -12.05 -9.41 28.52
CA ILE A 470 -12.70 -8.82 29.70
C ILE A 470 -12.80 -9.92 30.74
N ARG A 471 -12.10 -9.75 31.86
CA ARG A 471 -12.19 -10.65 33.02
C ARG A 471 -13.56 -10.53 33.68
N HIS A 472 -13.91 -11.53 34.48
CA HIS A 472 -15.20 -11.59 35.22
C HIS A 472 -15.43 -10.42 36.17
N ASP A 473 -14.35 -9.73 36.60
CA ASP A 473 -14.35 -8.53 37.45
C ASP A 473 -14.40 -7.22 36.65
N GLY A 474 -14.55 -7.28 35.31
CA GLY A 474 -14.58 -6.14 34.40
C GLY A 474 -13.19 -5.61 34.02
N PHE A 475 -12.09 -6.20 34.53
CA PHE A 475 -10.75 -5.79 34.17
C PHE A 475 -10.43 -6.16 32.71
N LYS A 476 -9.93 -5.20 31.93
CA LYS A 476 -9.55 -5.38 30.53
C LYS A 476 -8.11 -5.85 30.43
N VAL A 477 -7.90 -7.07 29.91
CA VAL A 477 -6.59 -7.64 29.62
C VAL A 477 -6.29 -7.45 28.14
N PHE A 478 -5.12 -6.91 27.83
CA PHE A 478 -4.62 -6.69 26.48
C PHE A 478 -3.56 -7.76 26.18
N PRO A 479 -3.86 -8.82 25.39
CA PRO A 479 -2.92 -9.92 25.14
C PRO A 479 -1.58 -9.44 24.58
N SER A 480 -1.55 -8.45 23.69
CA SER A 480 -0.33 -7.90 23.13
C SER A 480 0.64 -7.33 24.18
N MET A 481 0.15 -6.79 25.29
CA MET A 481 1.01 -6.33 26.38
C MET A 481 1.72 -7.49 27.07
N ILE A 482 1.02 -8.62 27.23
CA ILE A 482 1.58 -9.84 27.80
C ILE A 482 2.57 -10.47 26.83
N GLU A 483 2.20 -10.55 25.54
CA GLU A 483 3.04 -11.04 24.45
C GLU A 483 4.36 -10.23 24.37
N ASN A 484 4.29 -8.89 24.46
CA ASN A 484 5.46 -8.02 24.49
C ASN A 484 6.39 -8.22 25.70
N VAL A 485 5.85 -8.63 26.85
CA VAL A 485 6.68 -8.97 28.03
C VAL A 485 7.33 -10.33 27.83
N ILE A 486 6.54 -11.31 27.37
CA ILE A 486 7.01 -12.69 27.15
C ILE A 486 8.10 -12.72 26.05
N SER A 487 7.93 -11.96 24.96
CA SER A 487 8.90 -11.91 23.86
C SER A 487 10.27 -11.32 24.21
N ARG A 488 10.42 -10.71 25.41
CA ARG A 488 11.73 -10.28 25.94
C ARG A 488 12.54 -11.42 26.53
N HIS A 489 11.92 -12.57 26.77
CA HIS A 489 12.62 -13.72 27.32
C HIS A 489 13.46 -14.41 26.25
N PRO A 490 14.77 -14.71 26.49
CA PRO A 490 15.67 -15.26 25.47
C PRO A 490 15.25 -16.60 24.85
N ALA A 491 14.37 -17.35 25.50
CA ALA A 491 13.87 -18.64 25.01
C ALA A 491 12.56 -18.52 24.21
N VAL A 492 12.05 -17.31 24.00
CA VAL A 492 10.83 -17.07 23.22
C VAL A 492 11.22 -16.50 21.86
N HIS A 493 10.86 -17.21 20.81
CA HIS A 493 11.17 -16.88 19.42
C HIS A 493 9.91 -16.49 18.65
#